data_a7998db056fdae477eb415c2c46228f6
#
_entry.id   a7998db056fdae477eb415c2c46228f6
#
_cell.length_a   1.000
_cell.length_b   1.000
_cell.length_c   1.000
_cell.angle_alpha   90.00
_cell.angle_beta   90.00
_cell.angle_gamma   90.00
#
_symmetry.space_group_name_H-M   'P 1'
#
loop_
_entity.id
_entity.type
_entity.pdbx_description
1 polymer ?
#
loop_
_entity_poly.entity_id
_entity_poly.type
_entity_poly.pdbx_seq_one_letter_code
_entity_poly.pdbx_strand_id
1 'polypeptide(L)'
;MKRLVLPLALVALAIPGIANAELPKDVQAAIAKMGHVNDPKTAPLFAPFHTAGIPSEIKVTRDLAFGSDPAQKLDVFTSGQGTGKPILIYVHGGGFTRGDKHRPGEFMYDNVAVWAVQHGMVGALTNYRLAPAAKYPSANDDVSAGVKYIRDHAREFGGDPNKIFVWGHSAGASLVAIMVSHPNFVKATGGTLAGAIITSGQYEFKAPHPYAGDDAAKVAEVNAVEGLKKTDIPLYFTRAEWDMPSQMQQGDMIDKTLTAAGKEHGFHLMAGHNHMSQVYSIDTGETQLAEPMLAFIQKYSANVKAASAK
;
A
#
# COMPACT_ATOMS: atom_id res chain seq x y z
N MET A 1 -11.34 48.08 18.35
CA MET A 1 -11.23 46.82 19.09
C MET A 1 -10.49 45.81 18.20
N LYS A 2 -9.21 45.60 18.44
CA LYS A 2 -8.38 44.65 17.65
C LYS A 2 -8.55 43.25 18.29
N ARG A 3 -9.08 42.30 17.54
CA ARG A 3 -9.15 40.90 17.98
C ARG A 3 -7.76 40.26 17.89
N LEU A 4 -7.23 39.86 19.02
CA LEU A 4 -6.01 39.10 19.16
C LEU A 4 -6.31 37.67 18.73
N VAL A 5 -5.70 37.20 17.62
CA VAL A 5 -5.73 35.80 17.21
C VAL A 5 -4.51 35.15 17.84
N LEU A 6 -4.74 34.34 18.87
CA LEU A 6 -3.70 33.46 19.40
C LEU A 6 -3.46 32.30 18.42
N PRO A 7 -2.20 31.93 18.15
CA PRO A 7 -1.90 30.73 17.39
C PRO A 7 -2.20 29.50 18.25
N LEU A 8 -3.01 28.60 17.73
CA LEU A 8 -3.25 27.29 18.31
C LEU A 8 -1.95 26.48 18.19
N ALA A 9 -1.23 26.31 19.29
CA ALA A 9 -0.09 25.42 19.36
C ALA A 9 -0.60 23.98 19.21
N LEU A 10 -0.18 23.29 18.15
CA LEU A 10 -0.39 21.87 17.96
C LEU A 10 0.40 21.13 19.04
N VAL A 11 -0.26 20.70 20.10
CA VAL A 11 0.31 19.80 21.10
C VAL A 11 0.35 18.42 20.44
N ALA A 12 1.52 18.00 20.01
CA ALA A 12 1.80 16.61 19.66
C ALA A 12 1.63 15.77 20.95
N LEU A 13 0.54 15.05 21.06
CA LEU A 13 0.38 14.02 22.08
C LEU A 13 1.37 12.90 21.78
N ALA A 14 2.48 12.90 22.49
CA ALA A 14 3.41 11.78 22.54
C ALA A 14 2.66 10.60 23.18
N ILE A 15 2.38 9.57 22.39
CA ILE A 15 1.92 8.27 22.90
C ILE A 15 3.08 7.66 23.70
N PRO A 16 2.88 7.29 24.98
CA PRO A 16 3.99 6.75 25.77
C PRO A 16 4.39 5.36 25.24
N GLY A 17 5.61 5.28 24.73
CA GLY A 17 6.49 4.13 24.85
C GLY A 17 6.02 2.81 24.28
N ILE A 18 5.97 2.69 22.94
CA ILE A 18 6.35 1.44 22.29
C ILE A 18 7.76 1.69 21.79
N ALA A 19 8.74 0.93 22.30
CA ALA A 19 10.10 1.00 21.80
C ALA A 19 10.06 0.66 20.30
N ASN A 20 10.53 1.56 19.44
CA ASN A 20 10.71 1.26 18.01
C ASN A 20 11.55 -0.01 17.90
N ALA A 21 10.93 -1.12 17.62
CA ALA A 21 11.65 -2.35 17.37
C ALA A 21 12.27 -2.23 15.98
N GLU A 22 13.60 -2.12 15.97
CA GLU A 22 14.36 -2.11 14.72
C GLU A 22 14.63 -3.55 14.26
N LEU A 23 14.95 -3.68 12.98
CA LEU A 23 15.49 -4.96 12.48
C LEU A 23 16.74 -5.35 13.26
N PRO A 24 16.98 -6.65 13.52
CA PRO A 24 18.23 -7.14 14.10
C PRO A 24 19.45 -6.61 13.33
N LYS A 25 20.52 -6.28 14.04
CA LYS A 25 21.71 -5.63 13.46
C LYS A 25 22.39 -6.47 12.37
N ASP A 26 22.35 -7.78 12.50
CA ASP A 26 22.86 -8.71 11.48
C ASP A 26 22.00 -8.68 10.20
N VAL A 27 20.68 -8.55 10.32
CA VAL A 27 19.77 -8.37 9.19
C VAL A 27 20.01 -7.03 8.51
N GLN A 28 20.14 -5.94 9.28
CA GLN A 28 20.48 -4.61 8.74
C GLN A 28 21.82 -4.63 8.00
N ALA A 29 22.85 -5.25 8.60
CA ALA A 29 24.16 -5.38 7.96
C ALA A 29 24.12 -6.21 6.68
N ALA A 30 23.33 -7.29 6.64
CA ALA A 30 23.13 -8.09 5.43
C ALA A 30 22.44 -7.30 4.34
N ILE A 31 21.40 -6.52 4.65
CA ILE A 31 20.70 -5.63 3.72
C ILE A 31 21.65 -4.57 3.17
N ALA A 32 22.39 -3.87 4.03
CA ALA A 32 23.36 -2.85 3.60
C ALA A 32 24.44 -3.42 2.66
N LYS A 33 24.89 -4.66 2.93
CA LYS A 33 25.83 -5.38 2.06
C LYS A 33 25.26 -5.71 0.67
N MET A 34 23.95 -5.95 0.57
CA MET A 34 23.28 -6.16 -0.72
C MET A 34 23.21 -4.85 -1.52
N GLY A 35 23.09 -3.70 -0.84
CA GLY A 35 23.01 -2.38 -1.44
C GLY A 35 21.69 -2.10 -2.16
N HIS A 36 21.75 -1.21 -3.17
CA HIS A 36 20.59 -0.68 -3.90
C HIS A 36 20.07 -1.63 -4.99
N VAL A 37 19.65 -2.82 -4.58
CA VAL A 37 19.18 -3.86 -5.52
C VAL A 37 17.88 -4.51 -5.03
N ASN A 38 17.13 -5.07 -5.96
CA ASN A 38 16.04 -5.99 -5.64
C ASN A 38 16.62 -7.42 -5.61
N ASP A 39 17.24 -7.78 -4.48
CA ASP A 39 17.93 -9.06 -4.32
C ASP A 39 16.97 -10.13 -3.74
N PRO A 40 16.76 -11.27 -4.43
CA PRO A 40 15.96 -12.38 -3.92
C PRO A 40 16.49 -12.96 -2.60
N LYS A 41 17.76 -12.75 -2.26
CA LYS A 41 18.33 -13.11 -0.97
C LYS A 41 17.75 -12.35 0.22
N THR A 42 16.98 -11.30 -0.01
CA THR A 42 16.29 -10.56 1.06
C THR A 42 15.24 -11.44 1.77
N ALA A 43 14.45 -12.23 1.03
CA ALA A 43 13.38 -13.05 1.61
C ALA A 43 13.89 -14.05 2.67
N PRO A 44 14.99 -14.80 2.45
CA PRO A 44 15.54 -15.69 3.46
C PRO A 44 15.93 -15.04 4.79
N LEU A 45 16.26 -13.74 4.79
CA LEU A 45 16.56 -13.01 6.04
C LEU A 45 15.32 -12.85 6.93
N PHE A 46 14.13 -12.83 6.32
CA PHE A 46 12.86 -12.61 7.02
C PHE A 46 12.10 -13.92 7.30
N ALA A 47 12.39 -15.00 6.59
CA ALA A 47 11.73 -16.29 6.79
C ALA A 47 11.72 -16.77 8.25
N PRO A 48 12.79 -16.60 9.07
CA PRO A 48 12.78 -16.99 10.47
C PRO A 48 11.73 -16.28 11.33
N PHE A 49 11.29 -15.09 10.95
CA PHE A 49 10.28 -14.31 11.68
C PHE A 49 8.85 -14.73 11.36
N HIS A 50 8.63 -15.48 10.27
CA HIS A 50 7.32 -15.88 9.77
C HIS A 50 7.04 -17.39 9.91
N THR A 51 7.69 -18.06 10.86
CA THR A 51 7.60 -19.52 11.05
C THR A 51 6.26 -19.97 11.63
N ALA A 52 5.53 -19.09 12.31
CA ALA A 52 4.25 -19.43 12.94
C ALA A 52 3.11 -19.67 11.94
N GLY A 53 3.29 -19.24 10.68
CA GLY A 53 2.25 -19.30 9.66
C GLY A 53 1.04 -18.41 9.98
N ILE A 54 -0.11 -18.75 9.41
CA ILE A 54 -1.35 -18.00 9.65
C ILE A 54 -1.98 -18.49 10.97
N PRO A 55 -2.24 -17.58 11.94
CA PRO A 55 -2.93 -17.93 13.19
C PRO A 55 -4.29 -18.60 12.95
N SER A 56 -4.61 -19.63 13.72
CA SER A 56 -5.81 -20.46 13.53
C SER A 56 -7.14 -19.71 13.66
N GLU A 57 -7.15 -18.58 14.37
CA GLU A 57 -8.30 -17.69 14.52
C GLU A 57 -8.55 -16.80 13.28
N ILE A 58 -7.61 -16.76 12.35
CA ILE A 58 -7.75 -16.00 11.11
C ILE A 58 -8.36 -16.90 10.02
N LYS A 59 -9.58 -16.56 9.62
CA LYS A 59 -10.23 -17.21 8.48
C LYS A 59 -9.70 -16.62 7.18
N VAL A 60 -9.23 -17.49 6.30
CA VAL A 60 -8.76 -17.12 4.95
C VAL A 60 -9.71 -17.65 3.91
N THR A 61 -10.15 -16.77 3.00
CA THR A 61 -10.91 -17.15 1.80
C THR A 61 -10.06 -16.81 0.60
N ARG A 62 -9.59 -17.84 -0.11
CA ARG A 62 -8.70 -17.70 -1.25
C ARG A 62 -9.47 -17.62 -2.58
N ASP A 63 -8.82 -17.00 -3.54
CA ASP A 63 -9.19 -17.03 -4.97
C ASP A 63 -10.62 -16.58 -5.27
N LEU A 64 -11.13 -15.60 -4.53
CA LEU A 64 -12.40 -14.95 -4.84
C LEU A 64 -12.27 -14.22 -6.18
N ALA A 65 -13.04 -14.65 -7.17
CA ALA A 65 -13.04 -14.06 -8.51
C ALA A 65 -13.81 -12.73 -8.51
N PHE A 66 -13.18 -11.66 -8.96
CA PHE A 66 -13.82 -10.36 -9.15
C PHE A 66 -14.00 -9.99 -10.63
N GLY A 67 -13.64 -10.89 -11.53
CA GLY A 67 -13.81 -10.76 -12.97
C GLY A 67 -13.72 -12.12 -13.67
N SER A 68 -13.75 -12.11 -15.00
CA SER A 68 -13.75 -13.34 -15.83
C SER A 68 -12.36 -13.86 -16.18
N ASP A 69 -11.32 -13.03 -16.03
CA ASP A 69 -9.94 -13.46 -16.30
C ASP A 69 -9.39 -14.26 -15.11
N PRO A 70 -8.65 -15.35 -15.34
CA PRO A 70 -8.04 -16.16 -14.27
C PRO A 70 -7.15 -15.38 -13.30
N ALA A 71 -6.56 -14.27 -13.73
CA ALA A 71 -5.77 -13.39 -12.88
C ALA A 71 -6.62 -12.44 -12.02
N GLN A 72 -7.91 -12.28 -12.30
CA GLN A 72 -8.81 -11.38 -11.55
C GLN A 72 -9.32 -12.08 -10.28
N LYS A 73 -8.41 -12.34 -9.35
CA LYS A 73 -8.66 -13.04 -8.08
C LYS A 73 -8.06 -12.28 -6.91
N LEU A 74 -8.73 -12.39 -5.77
CA LEU A 74 -8.24 -11.84 -4.51
C LEU A 74 -8.43 -12.84 -3.36
N ASP A 75 -7.68 -12.62 -2.27
CA ASP A 75 -7.79 -13.36 -1.03
C ASP A 75 -8.27 -12.43 0.07
N VAL A 76 -9.08 -12.92 0.99
CA VAL A 76 -9.60 -12.15 2.13
C VAL A 76 -9.29 -12.87 3.43
N PHE A 77 -8.78 -12.10 4.41
CA PHE A 77 -8.41 -12.54 5.75
C PHE A 77 -9.28 -11.80 6.78
N THR A 78 -9.90 -12.56 7.67
CA THR A 78 -10.78 -12.00 8.70
C THR A 78 -10.61 -12.72 10.04
N SER A 79 -10.88 -12.02 11.14
CA SER A 79 -10.95 -12.66 12.47
C SER A 79 -12.30 -13.32 12.73
N GLY A 80 -13.28 -13.21 11.82
CA GLY A 80 -14.65 -13.70 12.05
C GLY A 80 -15.44 -12.95 13.12
N GLN A 81 -14.87 -11.94 13.78
CA GLN A 81 -15.49 -11.20 14.88
C GLN A 81 -15.54 -9.69 14.59
N GLY A 82 -16.61 -9.05 15.09
CA GLY A 82 -16.80 -7.61 14.97
C GLY A 82 -17.24 -7.16 13.57
N THR A 83 -17.71 -5.93 13.47
CA THR A 83 -18.19 -5.31 12.24
C THR A 83 -17.66 -3.87 12.10
N GLY A 84 -17.76 -3.30 10.90
CA GLY A 84 -17.37 -1.91 10.64
C GLY A 84 -15.87 -1.65 10.73
N LYS A 85 -15.06 -2.69 10.52
CA LYS A 85 -13.59 -2.63 10.53
C LYS A 85 -13.05 -1.88 9.32
N PRO A 86 -11.90 -1.20 9.43
CA PRO A 86 -11.16 -0.78 8.26
C PRO A 86 -10.78 -2.00 7.40
N ILE A 87 -10.64 -1.78 6.11
CA ILE A 87 -10.21 -2.81 5.15
C ILE A 87 -8.90 -2.35 4.52
N LEU A 88 -7.86 -3.16 4.61
CA LEU A 88 -6.58 -2.94 3.94
C LEU A 88 -6.46 -3.88 2.75
N ILE A 89 -6.40 -3.33 1.54
CA ILE A 89 -6.22 -4.08 0.30
C ILE A 89 -4.77 -3.90 -0.16
N TYR A 90 -4.02 -4.99 -0.26
CA TYR A 90 -2.64 -4.97 -0.73
C TYR A 90 -2.54 -5.34 -2.22
N VAL A 91 -1.75 -4.55 -2.96
CA VAL A 91 -1.45 -4.72 -4.38
C VAL A 91 0.03 -5.04 -4.53
N HIS A 92 0.34 -6.25 -5.00
CA HIS A 92 1.71 -6.76 -5.08
C HIS A 92 2.56 -6.06 -6.13
N GLY A 93 3.89 -6.10 -5.93
CA GLY A 93 4.88 -5.67 -6.90
C GLY A 93 5.16 -6.71 -7.98
N GLY A 94 6.29 -6.54 -8.69
CA GLY A 94 6.74 -7.49 -9.72
C GLY A 94 6.99 -6.86 -11.09
N GLY A 95 7.22 -5.54 -11.15
CA GLY A 95 7.56 -4.83 -12.39
C GLY A 95 6.47 -4.88 -13.45
N PHE A 96 5.21 -5.04 -13.05
CA PHE A 96 4.01 -5.20 -13.90
C PHE A 96 3.97 -6.48 -14.73
N THR A 97 5.03 -7.29 -14.74
CA THR A 97 5.20 -8.45 -15.64
C THR A 97 5.21 -9.78 -14.91
N ARG A 98 5.24 -9.76 -13.58
CA ARG A 98 5.29 -10.93 -12.70
C ARG A 98 4.71 -10.59 -11.33
N GLY A 99 4.59 -11.59 -10.48
CA GLY A 99 4.07 -11.48 -9.12
C GLY A 99 2.78 -12.25 -8.96
N ASP A 100 2.44 -12.50 -7.72
CA ASP A 100 1.19 -13.11 -7.31
C ASP A 100 0.85 -12.62 -5.90
N LYS A 101 -0.44 -12.52 -5.57
CA LYS A 101 -0.94 -12.17 -4.24
C LYS A 101 -0.55 -13.16 -3.14
N HIS A 102 -0.29 -14.41 -3.53
CA HIS A 102 0.07 -15.49 -2.65
C HIS A 102 0.95 -16.51 -3.37
N ARG A 103 1.94 -17.06 -2.69
CA ARG A 103 2.76 -18.16 -3.17
C ARG A 103 2.75 -19.30 -2.16
N PRO A 104 2.27 -20.50 -2.53
CA PRO A 104 2.24 -21.64 -1.63
C PRO A 104 3.62 -21.94 -1.01
N GLY A 105 3.67 -22.08 0.30
CA GLY A 105 4.92 -22.33 1.04
C GLY A 105 5.79 -21.10 1.33
N GLU A 106 5.38 -19.92 0.88
CA GLU A 106 6.03 -18.65 1.22
C GLU A 106 5.14 -17.82 2.17
N PHE A 107 5.75 -17.00 3.02
CA PHE A 107 5.00 -16.09 3.91
C PHE A 107 4.45 -14.86 3.18
N MET A 108 5.00 -14.56 2.02
CA MET A 108 4.63 -13.39 1.20
C MET A 108 3.34 -13.64 0.41
N TYR A 109 2.38 -12.80 0.44
CA TYR A 109 2.18 -11.56 1.19
C TYR A 109 1.14 -11.78 2.29
N ASP A 110 0.99 -13.04 2.71
CA ASP A 110 0.07 -13.41 3.80
C ASP A 110 0.39 -12.63 5.09
N ASN A 111 1.69 -12.36 5.34
CA ASN A 111 2.15 -11.54 6.47
C ASN A 111 1.46 -10.17 6.53
N VAL A 112 1.22 -9.54 5.38
CA VAL A 112 0.51 -8.24 5.31
C VAL A 112 -0.95 -8.37 5.75
N ALA A 113 -1.65 -9.40 5.25
CA ALA A 113 -3.05 -9.61 5.57
C ALA A 113 -3.24 -10.12 7.00
N VAL A 114 -2.33 -10.95 7.50
CA VAL A 114 -2.30 -11.40 8.92
C VAL A 114 -2.12 -10.20 9.84
N TRP A 115 -1.11 -9.37 9.57
CA TRP A 115 -0.89 -8.13 10.32
C TRP A 115 -2.14 -7.24 10.34
N ALA A 116 -2.80 -7.05 9.21
CA ALA A 116 -4.03 -6.26 9.15
C ALA A 116 -5.12 -6.82 10.08
N VAL A 117 -5.33 -8.14 10.08
CA VAL A 117 -6.32 -8.80 10.94
C VAL A 117 -5.97 -8.68 12.42
N GLN A 118 -4.71 -8.88 12.79
CA GLN A 118 -4.22 -8.73 14.16
C GLN A 118 -4.40 -7.30 14.70
N HIS A 119 -4.42 -6.30 13.80
CA HIS A 119 -4.67 -4.89 14.13
C HIS A 119 -6.13 -4.45 13.93
N GLY A 120 -7.07 -5.43 13.95
CA GLY A 120 -8.51 -5.14 13.94
C GLY A 120 -9.08 -4.74 12.58
N MET A 121 -8.40 -5.04 11.50
CA MET A 121 -8.83 -4.78 10.13
C MET A 121 -9.34 -6.05 9.44
N VAL A 122 -9.89 -5.90 8.26
CA VAL A 122 -10.00 -6.93 7.24
C VAL A 122 -8.77 -6.78 6.33
N GLY A 123 -8.03 -7.86 6.09
CA GLY A 123 -6.93 -7.89 5.14
C GLY A 123 -7.37 -8.47 3.79
N ALA A 124 -6.95 -7.88 2.69
CA ALA A 124 -7.17 -8.44 1.36
C ALA A 124 -5.90 -8.34 0.51
N LEU A 125 -5.65 -9.36 -0.31
CA LEU A 125 -4.53 -9.42 -1.24
C LEU A 125 -5.10 -9.57 -2.64
N THR A 126 -4.76 -8.70 -3.59
CA THR A 126 -5.32 -8.76 -4.94
C THR A 126 -4.27 -9.04 -6.00
N ASN A 127 -4.64 -9.88 -6.96
CA ASN A 127 -3.95 -10.02 -8.23
C ASN A 127 -4.49 -9.02 -9.25
N TYR A 128 -3.78 -8.90 -10.33
CA TYR A 128 -4.13 -8.11 -11.50
C TYR A 128 -3.46 -8.72 -12.75
N ARG A 129 -4.01 -8.48 -13.94
CA ARG A 129 -3.43 -8.96 -15.19
C ARG A 129 -2.09 -8.31 -15.48
N LEU A 130 -1.13 -9.10 -15.95
CA LEU A 130 0.26 -8.73 -16.11
C LEU A 130 0.62 -8.41 -17.57
N ALA A 131 1.51 -7.44 -17.75
CA ALA A 131 2.16 -7.16 -19.02
C ALA A 131 3.12 -8.33 -19.38
N PRO A 132 3.43 -8.55 -20.67
CA PRO A 132 2.98 -7.77 -21.83
C PRO A 132 1.60 -8.15 -22.35
N ALA A 133 0.98 -9.25 -21.84
CA ALA A 133 -0.33 -9.70 -22.28
C ALA A 133 -1.45 -8.67 -22.00
N ALA A 134 -1.35 -7.98 -20.87
CA ALA A 134 -2.28 -6.93 -20.45
C ALA A 134 -1.54 -5.64 -20.13
N LYS A 135 -1.50 -4.71 -21.09
CA LYS A 135 -0.93 -3.37 -20.93
C LYS A 135 -1.94 -2.39 -20.31
N TYR A 136 -1.49 -1.17 -20.02
CA TYR A 136 -2.36 -0.10 -19.55
C TYR A 136 -3.60 0.08 -20.46
N PRO A 137 -4.80 0.21 -19.89
CA PRO A 137 -5.12 0.40 -18.47
C PRO A 137 -5.44 -0.89 -17.68
N SER A 138 -5.26 -2.09 -18.24
CA SER A 138 -5.81 -3.36 -17.73
C SER A 138 -5.56 -3.63 -16.25
N ALA A 139 -4.31 -3.46 -15.77
CA ALA A 139 -4.01 -3.71 -14.36
C ALA A 139 -4.67 -2.67 -13.42
N ASN A 140 -4.81 -1.42 -13.86
CA ASN A 140 -5.54 -0.41 -13.09
C ASN A 140 -7.05 -0.66 -13.07
N ASP A 141 -7.62 -1.15 -14.17
CA ASP A 141 -9.01 -1.59 -14.22
C ASP A 141 -9.22 -2.76 -13.24
N ASP A 142 -8.31 -3.72 -13.22
CA ASP A 142 -8.38 -4.87 -12.33
C ASP A 142 -8.27 -4.49 -10.86
N VAL A 143 -7.31 -3.63 -10.50
CA VAL A 143 -7.17 -3.14 -9.12
C VAL A 143 -8.44 -2.40 -8.70
N SER A 144 -8.99 -1.55 -9.57
CA SER A 144 -10.24 -0.83 -9.28
C SER A 144 -11.43 -1.77 -9.14
N ALA A 145 -11.53 -2.82 -9.98
CA ALA A 145 -12.57 -3.84 -9.91
C ALA A 145 -12.43 -4.68 -8.62
N GLY A 146 -11.21 -5.06 -8.23
CA GLY A 146 -10.95 -5.76 -6.97
C GLY A 146 -11.35 -4.93 -5.75
N VAL A 147 -11.02 -3.63 -5.74
CA VAL A 147 -11.48 -2.70 -4.70
C VAL A 147 -13.01 -2.61 -4.67
N LYS A 148 -13.65 -2.51 -5.84
CA LYS A 148 -15.11 -2.51 -5.92
C LYS A 148 -15.72 -3.79 -5.36
N TYR A 149 -15.18 -4.95 -5.73
CA TYR A 149 -15.64 -6.24 -5.19
C TYR A 149 -15.57 -6.27 -3.66
N ILE A 150 -14.44 -5.87 -3.09
CA ILE A 150 -14.28 -5.78 -1.63
C ILE A 150 -15.28 -4.80 -1.02
N ARG A 151 -15.55 -3.66 -1.65
CA ARG A 151 -16.53 -2.68 -1.19
C ARG A 151 -17.94 -3.26 -1.16
N ASP A 152 -18.34 -3.91 -2.24
CA ASP A 152 -19.68 -4.49 -2.39
C ASP A 152 -19.94 -5.60 -1.36
N HIS A 153 -18.90 -6.38 -1.00
CA HIS A 153 -18.94 -7.47 -0.02
C HIS A 153 -18.39 -7.10 1.37
N ALA A 154 -18.07 -5.82 1.61
CA ALA A 154 -17.36 -5.38 2.82
C ALA A 154 -18.02 -5.88 4.12
N ARG A 155 -19.35 -5.77 4.22
CA ARG A 155 -20.11 -6.17 5.41
C ARG A 155 -20.09 -7.69 5.65
N GLU A 156 -20.02 -8.49 4.61
CA GLU A 156 -19.90 -9.95 4.69
C GLU A 156 -18.58 -10.37 5.33
N PHE A 157 -17.51 -9.57 5.11
CA PHE A 157 -16.21 -9.76 5.70
C PHE A 157 -16.03 -9.06 7.06
N GLY A 158 -17.07 -8.37 7.57
CA GLY A 158 -17.00 -7.60 8.81
C GLY A 158 -16.37 -6.21 8.66
N GLY A 159 -16.14 -5.75 7.43
CA GLY A 159 -15.56 -4.45 7.10
C GLY A 159 -16.61 -3.33 6.94
N ASP A 160 -16.10 -2.10 6.83
CA ASP A 160 -16.87 -0.91 6.51
C ASP A 160 -16.53 -0.48 5.05
N PRO A 161 -17.51 -0.46 4.13
CA PRO A 161 -17.27 -0.08 2.72
C PRO A 161 -16.73 1.35 2.55
N ASN A 162 -16.84 2.20 3.58
CA ASN A 162 -16.32 3.56 3.56
C ASN A 162 -14.90 3.68 4.13
N LYS A 163 -14.35 2.62 4.75
CA LYS A 163 -13.02 2.61 5.37
C LYS A 163 -12.07 1.70 4.63
N ILE A 164 -11.99 1.87 3.32
CA ILE A 164 -11.10 1.09 2.45
C ILE A 164 -9.80 1.87 2.24
N PHE A 165 -8.70 1.22 2.61
CA PHE A 165 -7.33 1.66 2.33
C PHE A 165 -6.71 0.72 1.31
N VAL A 166 -5.97 1.28 0.37
CA VAL A 166 -5.23 0.48 -0.63
C VAL A 166 -3.76 0.73 -0.42
N TRP A 167 -3.01 -0.33 -0.25
CA TRP A 167 -1.56 -0.31 -0.11
C TRP A 167 -0.89 -1.04 -1.25
N GLY A 168 0.00 -0.37 -1.96
CA GLY A 168 0.80 -0.96 -3.03
C GLY A 168 2.29 -0.92 -2.73
N HIS A 169 3.02 -1.91 -3.22
CA HIS A 169 4.47 -1.96 -3.18
C HIS A 169 5.06 -2.06 -4.59
N SER A 170 6.14 -1.31 -4.89
CA SER A 170 6.84 -1.37 -6.17
C SER A 170 5.90 -1.07 -7.35
N ALA A 171 5.76 -1.98 -8.33
CA ALA A 171 4.78 -1.84 -9.41
C ALA A 171 3.34 -1.70 -8.88
N GLY A 172 2.98 -2.41 -7.79
CA GLY A 172 1.69 -2.24 -7.11
C GLY A 172 1.50 -0.84 -6.53
N ALA A 173 2.56 -0.23 -6.00
CA ALA A 173 2.53 1.16 -5.55
C ALA A 173 2.28 2.13 -6.69
N SER A 174 2.89 1.88 -7.85
CA SER A 174 2.64 2.66 -9.05
C SER A 174 1.19 2.52 -9.53
N LEU A 175 0.63 1.29 -9.50
CA LEU A 175 -0.78 1.05 -9.84
C LEU A 175 -1.72 1.79 -8.88
N VAL A 176 -1.43 1.78 -7.57
CA VAL A 176 -2.21 2.55 -6.58
C VAL A 176 -2.09 4.05 -6.83
N ALA A 177 -0.88 4.57 -7.09
CA ALA A 177 -0.67 5.98 -7.41
C ALA A 177 -1.46 6.41 -8.65
N ILE A 178 -1.41 5.62 -9.74
CA ILE A 178 -2.19 5.85 -10.96
C ILE A 178 -3.69 5.81 -10.63
N MET A 179 -4.16 4.81 -9.89
CA MET A 179 -5.57 4.67 -9.54
C MET A 179 -6.10 5.90 -8.81
N VAL A 180 -5.40 6.38 -7.78
CA VAL A 180 -5.88 7.52 -6.97
C VAL A 180 -5.65 8.89 -7.63
N SER A 181 -4.82 8.95 -8.66
CA SER A 181 -4.56 10.17 -9.44
C SER A 181 -5.50 10.36 -10.63
N HIS A 182 -6.23 9.33 -11.04
CA HIS A 182 -7.11 9.36 -12.20
C HIS A 182 -8.57 9.13 -11.77
N PRO A 183 -9.45 10.15 -11.88
CA PRO A 183 -10.83 10.08 -11.39
C PRO A 183 -11.67 8.93 -11.93
N ASN A 184 -11.39 8.45 -13.15
CA ASN A 184 -12.09 7.32 -13.76
C ASN A 184 -11.83 6.01 -12.97
N PHE A 185 -10.60 5.76 -12.52
CA PHE A 185 -10.29 4.56 -11.71
C PHE A 185 -10.88 4.68 -10.31
N VAL A 186 -10.81 5.86 -9.67
CA VAL A 186 -11.48 6.09 -8.38
C VAL A 186 -12.98 5.84 -8.50
N LYS A 187 -13.64 6.36 -9.54
CA LYS A 187 -15.06 6.10 -9.81
C LYS A 187 -15.34 4.59 -9.99
N ALA A 188 -14.45 3.87 -10.67
CA ALA A 188 -14.59 2.43 -10.90
C ALA A 188 -14.52 1.60 -9.61
N THR A 189 -13.94 2.11 -8.52
CA THR A 189 -13.96 1.45 -7.20
C THR A 189 -15.33 1.48 -6.52
N GLY A 190 -16.31 2.16 -7.08
CA GLY A 190 -17.65 2.31 -6.50
C GLY A 190 -17.78 3.37 -5.40
N GLY A 191 -16.75 4.18 -5.15
CA GLY A 191 -16.74 5.24 -4.14
C GLY A 191 -15.33 5.73 -3.85
N THR A 192 -15.20 6.70 -2.94
CA THR A 192 -13.90 7.19 -2.51
C THR A 192 -13.15 6.17 -1.63
N LEU A 193 -11.85 6.33 -1.50
CA LEU A 193 -10.98 5.57 -0.59
C LEU A 193 -10.72 6.38 0.67
N ALA A 194 -10.59 5.71 1.81
CA ALA A 194 -10.21 6.34 3.07
C ALA A 194 -8.72 6.72 3.09
N GLY A 195 -7.89 6.09 2.27
CA GLY A 195 -6.49 6.45 2.09
C GLY A 195 -5.76 5.52 1.14
N ALA A 196 -4.60 5.97 0.67
CA ALA A 196 -3.68 5.20 -0.17
C ALA A 196 -2.28 5.20 0.44
N ILE A 197 -1.66 4.02 0.53
CA ILE A 197 -0.31 3.80 1.02
C ILE A 197 0.54 3.33 -0.16
N ILE A 198 1.64 4.01 -0.42
CA ILE A 198 2.38 3.91 -1.67
C ILE A 198 3.86 3.71 -1.34
N THR A 199 4.31 2.44 -1.36
CA THR A 199 5.64 2.02 -0.93
C THR A 199 6.55 1.78 -2.13
N SER A 200 7.58 2.60 -2.31
CA SER A 200 8.62 2.43 -3.34
C SER A 200 8.09 2.37 -4.78
N GLY A 201 7.13 3.23 -5.10
CA GLY A 201 6.51 3.31 -6.43
C GLY A 201 7.31 4.15 -7.44
N GLN A 202 6.85 4.11 -8.69
CA GLN A 202 7.18 5.06 -9.73
C GLN A 202 5.94 5.89 -10.06
N TYR A 203 6.10 7.18 -10.28
CA TYR A 203 5.02 8.15 -10.50
C TYR A 203 5.10 8.82 -11.85
N GLU A 204 6.30 8.85 -12.43
CA GLU A 204 6.58 9.26 -13.81
C GLU A 204 7.25 8.13 -14.57
N PHE A 205 6.74 7.85 -15.75
CA PHE A 205 7.20 6.79 -16.63
C PHE A 205 7.81 7.37 -17.90
N LYS A 206 8.78 6.66 -18.47
CA LYS A 206 9.38 6.97 -19.76
C LYS A 206 9.19 5.80 -20.71
N ALA A 207 8.94 6.11 -21.99
CA ALA A 207 8.90 5.10 -23.03
C ALA A 207 10.33 4.63 -23.40
N PRO A 208 10.52 3.35 -23.70
CA PRO A 208 9.55 2.25 -23.61
C PRO A 208 9.30 1.81 -22.17
N HIS A 209 8.07 1.40 -21.86
CA HIS A 209 7.71 0.91 -20.53
C HIS A 209 6.87 -0.38 -20.62
N PRO A 210 7.18 -1.44 -19.84
CA PRO A 210 6.54 -2.75 -19.97
C PRO A 210 5.02 -2.69 -19.88
N TYR A 211 4.49 -1.84 -19.01
CA TYR A 211 3.06 -1.70 -18.76
C TYR A 211 2.42 -0.61 -19.64
N ALA A 212 3.03 0.57 -19.72
CA ALA A 212 2.46 1.71 -20.44
C ALA A 212 2.68 1.63 -21.97
N GLY A 213 3.67 0.87 -22.43
CA GLY A 213 3.99 0.67 -23.85
C GLY A 213 5.13 1.54 -24.36
N ASP A 214 5.21 1.66 -25.68
CA ASP A 214 6.36 2.29 -26.38
C ASP A 214 6.05 3.68 -26.91
N ASP A 215 4.76 4.06 -26.92
CA ASP A 215 4.29 5.37 -27.34
C ASP A 215 4.43 6.39 -26.20
N ALA A 216 5.25 7.41 -26.42
CA ALA A 216 5.55 8.41 -25.39
C ALA A 216 4.28 9.19 -24.93
N ALA A 217 3.32 9.43 -25.82
CA ALA A 217 2.07 10.10 -25.46
C ALA A 217 1.22 9.24 -24.53
N LYS A 218 1.07 7.95 -24.85
CA LYS A 218 0.37 6.98 -23.99
C LYS A 218 1.08 6.77 -22.65
N VAL A 219 2.41 6.73 -22.64
CA VAL A 219 3.18 6.66 -21.39
C VAL A 219 2.97 7.89 -20.54
N ALA A 220 2.83 9.09 -21.14
CA ALA A 220 2.52 10.31 -20.42
C ALA A 220 1.13 10.28 -19.75
N GLU A 221 0.15 9.61 -20.34
CA GLU A 221 -1.19 9.43 -19.74
C GLU A 221 -1.18 8.60 -18.45
N VAL A 222 -0.16 7.78 -18.26
CA VAL A 222 -0.01 6.93 -17.07
C VAL A 222 0.64 7.67 -15.90
N ASN A 223 1.23 8.84 -16.13
CA ASN A 223 1.91 9.62 -15.10
C ASN A 223 0.92 10.09 -14.02
N ALA A 224 1.28 9.83 -12.75
CA ALA A 224 0.39 10.07 -11.63
C ALA A 224 0.54 11.46 -10.98
N VAL A 225 1.68 12.14 -11.18
CA VAL A 225 2.10 13.33 -10.40
C VAL A 225 1.04 14.42 -10.37
N GLU A 226 0.51 14.82 -11.54
CA GLU A 226 -0.48 15.92 -11.61
C GLU A 226 -1.83 15.57 -10.97
N GLY A 227 -2.23 14.31 -11.02
CA GLY A 227 -3.42 13.82 -10.35
C GLY A 227 -3.22 13.68 -8.84
N LEU A 228 -2.04 13.26 -8.39
CA LEU A 228 -1.69 13.17 -6.96
C LEU A 228 -1.71 14.53 -6.26
N LYS A 229 -1.37 15.62 -6.95
CA LYS A 229 -1.53 16.99 -6.42
C LYS A 229 -2.99 17.37 -6.17
N LYS A 230 -3.92 16.77 -6.90
CA LYS A 230 -5.35 17.18 -6.97
C LYS A 230 -6.29 16.23 -6.23
N THR A 231 -5.89 14.97 -6.01
CA THR A 231 -6.76 13.99 -5.36
C THR A 231 -7.09 14.39 -3.92
N ASP A 232 -8.32 14.17 -3.48
CA ASP A 232 -8.75 14.37 -2.09
C ASP A 232 -8.49 13.14 -1.20
N ILE A 233 -8.03 12.03 -1.81
CA ILE A 233 -7.69 10.82 -1.08
C ILE A 233 -6.42 11.06 -0.26
N PRO A 234 -6.42 10.78 1.05
CA PRO A 234 -5.23 10.86 1.89
C PRO A 234 -4.11 9.96 1.37
N LEU A 235 -2.89 10.50 1.34
CA LEU A 235 -1.72 9.84 0.75
C LEU A 235 -0.64 9.60 1.81
N TYR A 236 -0.05 8.41 1.81
CA TYR A 236 1.11 8.05 2.62
C TYR A 236 2.15 7.35 1.76
N PHE A 237 3.34 7.92 1.65
CA PHE A 237 4.44 7.40 0.84
C PHE A 237 5.55 6.85 1.72
N THR A 238 6.20 5.78 1.26
CA THR A 238 7.43 5.29 1.87
C THR A 238 8.44 4.89 0.80
N ARG A 239 9.73 4.97 1.15
CA ARG A 239 10.82 4.33 0.43
C ARG A 239 11.89 3.82 1.38
N ALA A 240 12.67 2.85 0.93
CA ALA A 240 13.79 2.32 1.70
C ALA A 240 15.06 3.18 1.54
N GLU A 241 15.95 3.10 2.53
CA GLU A 241 17.29 3.68 2.44
C GLU A 241 18.09 3.03 1.30
N TRP A 242 18.05 1.70 1.21
CA TRP A 242 18.73 0.91 0.17
C TRP A 242 17.78 0.49 -0.95
N ASP A 243 16.87 1.37 -1.34
CA ASP A 243 15.96 1.13 -2.46
C ASP A 243 16.72 1.14 -3.80
N MET A 244 16.07 0.66 -4.85
CA MET A 244 16.60 0.79 -6.19
C MET A 244 16.74 2.28 -6.57
N PRO A 245 17.79 2.69 -7.31
CA PRO A 245 18.05 4.10 -7.60
C PRO A 245 16.86 4.85 -8.22
N SER A 246 16.08 4.17 -9.08
CA SER A 246 14.89 4.76 -9.69
C SER A 246 13.78 5.04 -8.66
N GLN A 247 13.53 4.12 -7.73
CA GLN A 247 12.52 4.30 -6.68
C GLN A 247 12.94 5.36 -5.67
N MET A 248 14.24 5.43 -5.33
CA MET A 248 14.76 6.52 -4.49
C MET A 248 14.50 7.88 -5.14
N GLN A 249 14.89 8.04 -6.41
CA GLN A 249 14.68 9.27 -7.16
C GLN A 249 13.20 9.66 -7.25
N GLN A 250 12.34 8.69 -7.55
CA GLN A 250 10.90 8.91 -7.67
C GLN A 250 10.25 9.23 -6.31
N GLY A 251 10.66 8.56 -5.23
CA GLY A 251 10.18 8.85 -3.89
C GLY A 251 10.56 10.26 -3.43
N ASP A 252 11.82 10.67 -3.62
CA ASP A 252 12.27 12.02 -3.27
C ASP A 252 11.62 13.09 -4.16
N MET A 253 11.38 12.78 -5.42
CA MET A 253 10.72 13.68 -6.37
C MET A 253 9.26 13.91 -5.97
N ILE A 254 8.51 12.87 -5.66
CA ILE A 254 7.09 13.02 -5.33
C ILE A 254 6.89 13.77 -4.01
N ASP A 255 7.69 13.49 -2.98
CA ASP A 255 7.66 14.19 -1.70
C ASP A 255 7.88 15.70 -1.88
N LYS A 256 8.96 16.08 -2.57
CA LYS A 256 9.28 17.48 -2.89
C LYS A 256 8.18 18.15 -3.70
N THR A 257 7.61 17.44 -4.67
CA THR A 257 6.59 17.98 -5.59
C THR A 257 5.27 18.24 -4.87
N LEU A 258 4.83 17.31 -4.03
CA LEU A 258 3.59 17.46 -3.26
C LEU A 258 3.75 18.52 -2.16
N THR A 259 4.90 18.57 -1.48
CA THR A 259 5.23 19.61 -0.51
C THR A 259 5.20 21.00 -1.16
N ALA A 260 5.84 21.16 -2.32
CA ALA A 260 5.84 22.43 -3.06
C ALA A 260 4.43 22.84 -3.55
N ALA A 261 3.56 21.87 -3.82
CA ALA A 261 2.17 22.11 -4.19
C ALA A 261 1.25 22.37 -2.97
N GLY A 262 1.75 22.33 -1.74
CA GLY A 262 0.95 22.45 -0.52
C GLY A 262 0.00 21.29 -0.28
N LYS A 263 0.24 20.12 -0.91
CA LYS A 263 -0.59 18.92 -0.76
C LYS A 263 -0.22 18.18 0.52
N GLU A 264 -1.19 18.04 1.45
CA GLU A 264 -0.99 17.22 2.66
C GLU A 264 -0.75 15.76 2.26
N HIS A 265 0.35 15.19 2.74
CA HIS A 265 0.71 13.78 2.58
C HIS A 265 1.67 13.36 3.69
N GLY A 266 1.76 12.04 3.95
CA GLY A 266 2.82 11.47 4.77
C GLY A 266 3.96 10.98 3.88
N PHE A 267 5.20 11.10 4.37
CA PHE A 267 6.37 10.50 3.75
C PHE A 267 7.30 9.92 4.82
N HIS A 268 7.78 8.69 4.62
CA HIS A 268 8.68 8.03 5.55
C HIS A 268 9.83 7.32 4.82
N LEU A 269 11.07 7.64 5.23
CA LEU A 269 12.27 6.93 4.83
C LEU A 269 12.55 5.80 5.81
N MET A 270 12.50 4.55 5.34
CA MET A 270 12.79 3.37 6.14
C MET A 270 14.30 3.11 6.20
N ALA A 271 14.92 3.48 7.32
CA ALA A 271 16.33 3.29 7.55
C ALA A 271 16.69 1.80 7.70
N GLY A 272 17.82 1.37 7.13
CA GLY A 272 18.29 -0.02 7.17
C GLY A 272 17.52 -0.99 6.27
N HIS A 273 16.51 -0.54 5.53
CA HIS A 273 15.71 -1.36 4.63
C HIS A 273 16.16 -1.26 3.18
N ASN A 274 15.95 -2.34 2.41
CA ASN A 274 16.02 -2.33 0.95
C ASN A 274 14.61 -2.43 0.34
N HIS A 275 14.55 -2.51 -0.99
CA HIS A 275 13.29 -2.53 -1.73
C HIS A 275 12.27 -3.55 -1.20
N MET A 276 12.69 -4.77 -0.92
CA MET A 276 11.77 -5.86 -0.52
C MET A 276 11.56 -5.95 0.99
N SER A 277 12.55 -5.60 1.80
CA SER A 277 12.48 -5.74 3.25
C SER A 277 11.39 -4.89 3.90
N GLN A 278 10.97 -3.80 3.26
CA GLN A 278 9.84 -2.99 3.71
C GLN A 278 8.54 -3.80 3.88
N VAL A 279 8.28 -4.71 2.96
CA VAL A 279 7.08 -5.56 3.03
C VAL A 279 7.33 -6.82 3.85
N TYR A 280 8.55 -7.35 3.79
CA TYR A 280 8.90 -8.56 4.53
C TYR A 280 8.99 -8.34 6.04
N SER A 281 9.26 -7.11 6.50
CA SER A 281 9.29 -6.76 7.92
C SER A 281 7.90 -6.66 8.57
N ILE A 282 6.84 -6.57 7.78
CA ILE A 282 5.49 -6.55 8.32
C ILE A 282 5.19 -7.88 9.03
N ASP A 283 4.62 -7.80 10.22
CA ASP A 283 4.32 -8.95 11.10
C ASP A 283 5.56 -9.65 11.69
N THR A 284 6.69 -8.93 11.77
CA THR A 284 7.91 -9.45 12.43
C THR A 284 8.16 -8.84 13.80
N GLY A 285 7.35 -7.86 14.22
CA GLY A 285 7.59 -7.03 15.40
C GLY A 285 8.43 -5.78 15.11
N GLU A 286 9.00 -5.65 13.91
CA GLU A 286 9.62 -4.41 13.44
C GLU A 286 8.54 -3.36 13.17
N THR A 287 8.78 -2.08 13.54
CA THR A 287 7.72 -1.08 13.62
C THR A 287 7.85 0.11 12.67
N GLN A 288 8.97 0.26 11.96
CA GLN A 288 9.24 1.45 11.13
C GLN A 288 8.17 1.72 10.06
N LEU A 289 7.60 0.66 9.44
CA LEU A 289 6.49 0.81 8.50
C LEU A 289 5.15 0.55 9.19
N ALA A 290 5.07 -0.48 9.99
CA ALA A 290 3.84 -0.97 10.57
C ALA A 290 3.12 0.07 11.43
N GLU A 291 3.82 0.75 12.35
CA GLU A 291 3.22 1.74 13.24
C GLU A 291 2.77 3.03 12.53
N PRO A 292 3.60 3.70 11.71
CA PRO A 292 3.13 4.89 10.99
C PRO A 292 1.97 4.59 10.04
N MET A 293 1.97 3.41 9.42
CA MET A 293 0.88 2.94 8.56
C MET A 293 -0.40 2.71 9.37
N LEU A 294 -0.30 2.09 10.55
CA LEU A 294 -1.43 1.89 11.45
C LEU A 294 -2.00 3.23 11.94
N ALA A 295 -1.12 4.16 12.33
CA ALA A 295 -1.53 5.50 12.74
C ALA A 295 -2.26 6.26 11.62
N PHE A 296 -1.77 6.16 10.39
CA PHE A 296 -2.43 6.71 9.20
C PHE A 296 -3.82 6.10 9.01
N ILE A 297 -3.96 4.78 9.06
CA ILE A 297 -5.24 4.09 8.90
C ILE A 297 -6.22 4.49 10.02
N GLN A 298 -5.77 4.56 11.27
CA GLN A 298 -6.60 4.96 12.41
C GLN A 298 -7.10 6.41 12.29
N LYS A 299 -6.19 7.36 11.94
CA LYS A 299 -6.53 8.77 11.71
C LYS A 299 -7.66 8.92 10.71
N TYR A 300 -7.52 8.31 9.56
CA TYR A 300 -8.49 8.49 8.47
C TYR A 300 -9.74 7.61 8.60
N SER A 301 -9.68 6.50 9.33
CA SER A 301 -10.87 5.72 9.72
C SER A 301 -11.78 6.48 10.68
N ALA A 302 -11.22 7.29 11.58
CA ALA A 302 -11.98 8.14 12.50
C ALA A 302 -12.69 9.29 11.75
N ASN A 303 -12.04 9.87 10.72
CA ASN A 303 -12.61 10.96 9.92
C ASN A 303 -13.85 10.51 9.13
N VAL A 304 -13.89 9.26 8.65
CA VAL A 304 -15.07 8.69 7.98
C VAL A 304 -16.28 8.65 8.93
N LYS A 305 -16.09 8.27 10.19
CA LYS A 305 -17.18 8.29 11.20
C LYS A 305 -17.72 9.70 11.44
N ALA A 306 -16.85 10.71 11.51
CA ALA A 306 -17.24 12.09 11.75
C ALA A 306 -18.04 12.67 10.56
N ALA A 307 -17.71 12.30 9.32
CA ALA A 307 -18.44 12.73 8.13
C ALA A 307 -19.83 12.09 8.01
N SER A 308 -19.98 10.84 8.47
CA SER A 308 -21.28 10.11 8.45
C SER A 308 -22.22 10.53 9.57
N ALA A 309 -21.76 11.27 10.57
CA ALA A 309 -22.55 11.73 11.72
C ALA A 309 -23.09 13.16 11.55
N LYS A 310 -22.77 13.83 10.45
CA LYS A 310 -23.31 15.14 10.02
C LYS A 310 -24.36 14.98 8.95
#